data_bf46f2f272784e820b4d7fe7031125b9
#
_entry.id   bf46f2f272784e820b4d7fe7031125b9
#
_cell.length_a   1.000
_cell.length_b   1.000
_cell.length_c   1.000
_cell.angle_alpha   90.00
_cell.angle_beta   90.00
_cell.angle_gamma   90.00
#
_symmetry.space_group_name_H-M   'P 1'
#
loop_
_entity.id
_entity.type
_entity.pdbx_description
1 polymer ?
#
loop_
_entity_poly.entity_id
_entity_poly.type
_entity_poly.pdbx_seq_one_letter_code
_entity_poly.pdbx_strand_id
1 'polypeptide(L)'
;MTATTTAPVRLGLRANLAQFSLLVAVNALVGGLLGQERTILPVLAERDFHLTAYTAALTYILAFGATKAITNFFAGTLSDRHGRKPVLLAGWLIGVPVPLMIIWAPSWGWIVAANVLLGVNQGLAWSTTVIMKIDLAGPARRGLAMGLNEAAGYLAVAGTALATGWLAAEHGLRPAPFLLGLGYAGVGLGLSALFVRETREHAGAEAAHHQAVYGDHHGDLRTGQVAALVSWREPALASASQAGLVNNLNDGLAWGLFPLLFATAGLSLTRIGVLAALNPAVWGLAQVVFGPASDRYGRKPFIVAGMLAQAAALAAVAAATSFTAWALAAILLGLGTAAVYPTLLATLGDVAHPTWRARAVGVYRLWRDGGFAIGAILAGIMADLAGIRAAVWVVAALTAASGLLAWARMYETHPR
;
A
#
# COMPACT_ATOMS: atom_id res chain seq x y z
N MET A 1 -5.14 44.25 17.66
CA MET A 1 -5.40 42.97 16.93
C MET A 1 -5.02 43.19 15.48
N THR A 2 -3.81 42.85 15.11
CA THR A 2 -3.30 42.94 13.74
C THR A 2 -3.84 41.73 12.96
N ALA A 3 -4.76 41.96 12.02
CA ALA A 3 -5.23 40.95 11.09
C ALA A 3 -4.01 40.53 10.26
N THR A 4 -3.48 39.33 10.52
CA THR A 4 -2.55 38.66 9.60
C THR A 4 -3.32 38.35 8.33
N THR A 5 -3.12 39.15 7.29
CA THR A 5 -3.58 38.86 5.92
C THR A 5 -2.86 37.61 5.45
N THR A 6 -3.49 36.43 5.67
CA THR A 6 -3.05 35.17 5.06
C THR A 6 -3.15 35.34 3.54
N ALA A 7 -2.04 35.11 2.84
CA ALA A 7 -2.05 35.14 1.37
C ALA A 7 -3.10 34.17 0.83
N PRO A 8 -3.83 34.53 -0.23
CA PRO A 8 -4.91 33.67 -0.77
C PRO A 8 -4.36 32.29 -1.14
N VAL A 9 -5.07 31.24 -0.67
CA VAL A 9 -4.73 29.86 -0.95
C VAL A 9 -4.78 29.60 -2.47
N ARG A 10 -3.69 29.16 -3.06
CA ARG A 10 -3.59 28.84 -4.49
C ARG A 10 -3.62 27.32 -4.68
N LEU A 11 -4.66 26.81 -5.33
CA LEU A 11 -4.74 25.41 -5.74
C LEU A 11 -3.90 25.17 -7.01
N GLY A 12 -3.38 23.95 -7.14
CA GLY A 12 -2.67 23.50 -8.33
C GLY A 12 -1.21 23.13 -8.08
N LEU A 13 -0.77 22.11 -8.81
CA LEU A 13 0.55 21.49 -8.64
C LEU A 13 1.71 22.50 -8.82
N ARG A 14 1.62 23.40 -9.83
CA ARG A 14 2.68 24.37 -10.10
C ARG A 14 2.85 25.39 -8.97
N ALA A 15 1.75 25.84 -8.39
CA ALA A 15 1.77 26.81 -7.29
C ALA A 15 2.33 26.20 -5.99
N ASN A 16 2.21 24.88 -5.82
CA ASN A 16 2.57 24.17 -4.60
C ASN A 16 3.71 23.15 -4.79
N LEU A 17 4.50 23.29 -5.88
CA LEU A 17 5.48 22.28 -6.30
C LEU A 17 6.48 21.90 -5.19
N ALA A 18 6.99 22.88 -4.44
CA ALA A 18 7.94 22.64 -3.37
C ALA A 18 7.36 21.77 -2.23
N GLN A 19 6.15 22.09 -1.75
CA GLN A 19 5.47 21.29 -0.73
C GLN A 19 5.06 19.93 -1.26
N PHE A 20 4.61 19.86 -2.51
CA PHE A 20 4.26 18.61 -3.17
C PHE A 20 5.47 17.68 -3.27
N SER A 21 6.63 18.17 -3.76
CA SER A 21 7.86 17.38 -3.87
C SER A 21 8.38 16.93 -2.50
N LEU A 22 8.29 17.79 -1.49
CA LEU A 22 8.62 17.43 -0.11
C LEU A 22 7.74 16.29 0.40
N LEU A 23 6.43 16.34 0.16
CA LEU A 23 5.50 15.27 0.55
C LEU A 23 5.73 13.97 -0.23
N VAL A 24 6.22 14.04 -1.49
CA VAL A 24 6.66 12.86 -2.25
C VAL A 24 7.89 12.24 -1.59
N ALA A 25 8.88 13.05 -1.20
CA ALA A 25 10.07 12.57 -0.48
C ALA A 25 9.71 11.99 0.90
N VAL A 26 8.84 12.65 1.65
CA VAL A 26 8.33 12.12 2.94
C VAL A 26 7.64 10.78 2.74
N ASN A 27 6.83 10.62 1.70
CA ASN A 27 6.18 9.34 1.40
C ASN A 27 7.18 8.25 0.99
N ALA A 28 8.27 8.60 0.31
CA ALA A 28 9.34 7.66 0.02
C ALA A 28 9.99 7.14 1.32
N LEU A 29 10.21 8.01 2.33
CA LEU A 29 10.71 7.58 3.63
C LEU A 29 9.71 6.67 4.38
N VAL A 30 8.40 6.93 4.25
CA VAL A 30 7.35 6.03 4.78
C VAL A 30 7.42 4.66 4.09
N GLY A 31 7.61 4.63 2.76
CA GLY A 31 7.82 3.40 2.01
C GLY A 31 9.10 2.67 2.40
N GLY A 32 10.20 3.41 2.62
CA GLY A 32 11.47 2.85 3.10
C GLY A 32 11.32 2.13 4.45
N LEU A 33 10.58 2.72 5.38
CA LEU A 33 10.31 2.11 6.68
C LEU A 33 9.54 0.77 6.56
N LEU A 34 8.63 0.66 5.59
CA LEU A 34 7.96 -0.60 5.26
C LEU A 34 8.91 -1.59 4.57
N GLY A 35 9.74 -1.10 3.64
CA GLY A 35 10.63 -1.92 2.83
C GLY A 35 11.69 -2.68 3.61
N GLN A 36 12.10 -2.17 4.79
CA GLN A 36 13.13 -2.81 5.62
C GLN A 36 12.77 -4.24 6.07
N GLU A 37 11.50 -4.57 6.14
CA GLU A 37 11.02 -5.86 6.63
C GLU A 37 10.83 -6.91 5.54
N ARG A 38 10.68 -6.47 4.28
CA ARG A 38 10.29 -7.31 3.15
C ARG A 38 11.21 -8.50 2.87
N THR A 39 12.50 -8.33 3.07
CA THR A 39 13.51 -9.36 2.78
C THR A 39 13.82 -10.18 4.02
N ILE A 40 13.84 -9.57 5.20
CA ILE A 40 14.53 -10.09 6.38
C ILE A 40 13.60 -10.76 7.37
N LEU A 41 12.42 -10.18 7.68
CA LEU A 41 11.60 -10.69 8.78
C LEU A 41 11.18 -12.15 8.64
N PRO A 42 10.79 -12.67 7.45
CA PRO A 42 10.50 -14.10 7.31
C PRO A 42 11.72 -14.98 7.64
N VAL A 43 12.92 -14.56 7.17
CA VAL A 43 14.16 -15.29 7.43
C VAL A 43 14.57 -15.19 8.91
N LEU A 44 14.33 -14.03 9.53
CA LEU A 44 14.57 -13.80 10.96
C LEU A 44 13.68 -14.70 11.83
N ALA A 45 12.41 -14.89 11.44
CA ALA A 45 11.46 -15.78 12.11
C ALA A 45 12.01 -17.21 12.21
N GLU A 46 12.57 -17.72 11.10
CA GLU A 46 13.14 -19.07 11.04
C GLU A 46 14.49 -19.15 11.77
N ARG A 47 15.45 -18.24 11.46
CA ARG A 47 16.84 -18.37 11.91
C ARG A 47 17.07 -17.94 13.34
N ASP A 48 16.50 -16.81 13.77
CA ASP A 48 16.75 -16.24 15.10
C ASP A 48 15.72 -16.68 16.13
N PHE A 49 14.46 -16.84 15.71
CA PHE A 49 13.35 -17.21 16.60
C PHE A 49 12.93 -18.68 16.48
N HIS A 50 13.54 -19.45 15.57
CA HIS A 50 13.31 -20.88 15.37
C HIS A 50 11.83 -21.25 15.18
N LEU A 51 11.07 -20.39 14.52
CA LEU A 51 9.66 -20.66 14.22
C LEU A 51 9.58 -21.66 13.07
N THR A 52 8.97 -22.79 13.33
CA THR A 52 8.77 -23.87 12.35
C THR A 52 7.45 -23.76 11.62
N ALA A 53 6.42 -23.18 12.27
CA ALA A 53 5.10 -22.99 11.68
C ALA A 53 5.07 -21.67 10.88
N TYR A 54 4.70 -21.75 9.62
CA TYR A 54 4.55 -20.57 8.74
C TYR A 54 3.45 -19.63 9.23
N THR A 55 2.35 -20.17 9.77
CA THR A 55 1.28 -19.35 10.38
C THR A 55 1.85 -18.48 11.50
N ALA A 56 2.70 -19.03 12.37
CA ALA A 56 3.35 -18.27 13.43
C ALA A 56 4.31 -17.23 12.88
N ALA A 57 5.12 -17.59 11.87
CA ALA A 57 6.06 -16.68 11.22
C ALA A 57 5.37 -15.48 10.54
N LEU A 58 4.15 -15.66 10.03
CA LEU A 58 3.40 -14.62 9.30
C LEU A 58 2.50 -13.75 10.21
N THR A 59 2.50 -13.95 11.52
CA THR A 59 1.69 -13.16 12.48
C THR A 59 2.01 -11.67 12.45
N TYR A 60 3.23 -11.27 12.11
CA TYR A 60 3.60 -9.87 11.97
C TYR A 60 2.88 -9.18 10.80
N ILE A 61 2.67 -9.90 9.66
CA ILE A 61 1.92 -9.37 8.51
C ILE A 61 0.42 -9.26 8.86
N LEU A 62 -0.11 -10.25 9.60
CA LEU A 62 -1.48 -10.20 10.12
C LEU A 62 -1.66 -8.94 10.98
N ALA A 63 -0.77 -8.71 11.96
CA ALA A 63 -0.81 -7.56 12.85
C ALA A 63 -0.70 -6.23 12.07
N PHE A 64 0.26 -6.14 11.16
CA PHE A 64 0.45 -5.00 10.26
C PHE A 64 -0.80 -4.72 9.43
N GLY A 65 -1.31 -5.73 8.71
CA GLY A 65 -2.44 -5.58 7.79
C GLY A 65 -3.72 -5.17 8.49
N ALA A 66 -4.04 -5.82 9.62
CA ALA A 66 -5.22 -5.51 10.41
C ALA A 66 -5.19 -4.08 10.97
N THR A 67 -4.06 -3.69 11.58
CA THR A 67 -3.94 -2.34 12.17
C THR A 67 -3.87 -1.26 11.09
N LYS A 68 -3.21 -1.50 9.96
CA LYS A 68 -3.19 -0.58 8.83
C LYS A 68 -4.59 -0.39 8.24
N ALA A 69 -5.35 -1.47 8.03
CA ALA A 69 -6.71 -1.40 7.48
C ALA A 69 -7.64 -0.55 8.38
N ILE A 70 -7.63 -0.80 9.69
CA ILE A 70 -8.41 -0.06 10.68
C ILE A 70 -7.96 1.40 10.71
N THR A 71 -6.66 1.66 10.79
CA THR A 71 -6.13 3.02 10.88
C THR A 71 -6.41 3.83 9.62
N ASN A 72 -6.28 3.23 8.43
CA ASN A 72 -6.62 3.88 7.16
C ASN A 72 -8.10 4.29 7.08
N PHE A 73 -9.00 3.48 7.62
CA PHE A 73 -10.42 3.81 7.68
C PHE A 73 -10.68 5.10 8.46
N PHE A 74 -9.94 5.32 9.56
CA PHE A 74 -10.11 6.51 10.40
C PHE A 74 -9.18 7.68 10.04
N ALA A 75 -8.12 7.46 9.26
CA ALA A 75 -7.09 8.48 8.99
C ALA A 75 -7.66 9.76 8.35
N GLY A 76 -8.63 9.64 7.45
CA GLY A 76 -9.32 10.78 6.85
C GLY A 76 -10.05 11.62 7.90
N THR A 77 -10.88 10.99 8.72
CA THR A 77 -11.63 11.67 9.79
C THR A 77 -10.71 12.31 10.82
N LEU A 78 -9.62 11.63 11.21
CA LEU A 78 -8.62 12.21 12.11
C LEU A 78 -7.96 13.46 11.50
N SER A 79 -7.59 13.38 10.23
CA SER A 79 -6.97 14.49 9.49
C SER A 79 -7.92 15.68 9.34
N ASP A 80 -9.22 15.44 9.16
CA ASP A 80 -10.22 16.50 9.09
C ASP A 80 -10.45 17.19 10.44
N ARG A 81 -10.41 16.42 11.52
CA ARG A 81 -10.63 16.96 12.88
C ARG A 81 -9.41 17.70 13.44
N HIS A 82 -8.23 17.11 13.32
CA HIS A 82 -7.01 17.58 14.00
C HIS A 82 -6.03 18.32 13.09
N GLY A 83 -6.27 18.31 11.75
CA GLY A 83 -5.35 18.81 10.74
C GLY A 83 -4.46 17.69 10.15
N ARG A 84 -3.94 17.94 8.96
CA ARG A 84 -3.12 16.94 8.23
C ARG A 84 -1.74 16.79 8.87
N LYS A 85 -1.07 17.91 9.15
CA LYS A 85 0.28 17.89 9.72
C LYS A 85 0.36 17.20 11.10
N PRO A 86 -0.50 17.47 12.08
CA PRO A 86 -0.49 16.76 13.37
C PRO A 86 -0.66 15.25 13.23
N VAL A 87 -1.54 14.79 12.32
CA VAL A 87 -1.77 13.35 12.08
C VAL A 87 -0.54 12.71 11.43
N LEU A 88 0.12 13.40 10.49
CA LEU A 88 1.37 12.95 9.89
C LEU A 88 2.48 12.80 10.95
N LEU A 89 2.63 13.80 11.84
CA LEU A 89 3.62 13.77 12.93
C LEU A 89 3.33 12.63 13.92
N ALA A 90 2.07 12.43 14.30
CA ALA A 90 1.66 11.31 15.15
C ALA A 90 2.03 9.97 14.49
N GLY A 91 1.81 9.83 13.17
CA GLY A 91 2.23 8.67 12.41
C GLY A 91 3.74 8.42 12.52
N TRP A 92 4.57 9.44 12.34
CA TRP A 92 6.03 9.31 12.49
C TRP A 92 6.46 8.96 13.91
N LEU A 93 5.90 9.60 14.93
CA LEU A 93 6.21 9.32 16.34
C LEU A 93 5.93 7.85 16.70
N ILE A 94 4.84 7.28 16.18
CA ILE A 94 4.50 5.86 16.32
C ILE A 94 5.47 4.97 15.53
N GLY A 95 6.01 5.46 14.40
CA GLY A 95 6.96 4.74 13.57
C GLY A 95 8.39 4.65 14.14
N VAL A 96 8.84 5.67 14.92
CA VAL A 96 10.20 5.72 15.48
C VAL A 96 10.57 4.47 16.29
N PRO A 97 9.75 3.96 17.22
CA PRO A 97 10.12 2.77 18.01
C PRO A 97 10.17 1.47 17.20
N VAL A 98 9.57 1.40 16.00
CA VAL A 98 9.49 0.16 15.22
C VAL A 98 10.84 -0.49 14.97
N PRO A 99 11.83 0.17 14.33
CA PRO A 99 13.14 -0.44 14.08
C PRO A 99 13.89 -0.78 15.38
N LEU A 100 13.73 0.01 16.44
CA LEU A 100 14.35 -0.24 17.74
C LEU A 100 13.77 -1.52 18.38
N MET A 101 12.46 -1.68 18.32
CA MET A 101 11.80 -2.90 18.83
C MET A 101 12.27 -4.16 18.10
N ILE A 102 12.50 -4.08 16.78
CA ILE A 102 12.99 -5.21 16.00
C ILE A 102 14.47 -5.51 16.32
N ILE A 103 15.30 -4.48 16.41
CA ILE A 103 16.73 -4.62 16.75
C ILE A 103 16.90 -5.37 18.08
N TRP A 104 16.18 -4.96 19.11
CA TRP A 104 16.30 -5.50 20.46
C TRP A 104 15.22 -6.52 20.83
N ALA A 105 14.51 -7.07 19.85
CA ALA A 105 13.44 -8.03 20.10
C ALA A 105 13.95 -9.28 20.84
N PRO A 106 13.49 -9.53 22.08
CA PRO A 106 13.87 -10.75 22.82
C PRO A 106 13.00 -11.95 22.42
N SER A 107 11.85 -11.72 21.76
CA SER A 107 10.91 -12.74 21.31
C SER A 107 10.14 -12.30 20.08
N TRP A 108 9.54 -13.25 19.38
CA TRP A 108 8.70 -12.95 18.22
C TRP A 108 7.52 -12.03 18.51
N GLY A 109 6.97 -12.09 19.72
CA GLY A 109 5.90 -11.18 20.17
C GLY A 109 6.28 -9.71 20.08
N TRP A 110 7.56 -9.35 20.27
CA TRP A 110 8.06 -7.98 20.09
C TRP A 110 8.04 -7.57 18.62
N ILE A 111 8.35 -8.49 17.70
CA ILE A 111 8.27 -8.26 16.26
C ILE A 111 6.80 -8.00 15.86
N VAL A 112 5.87 -8.81 16.38
CA VAL A 112 4.43 -8.63 16.15
C VAL A 112 3.96 -7.28 16.69
N ALA A 113 4.37 -6.89 17.90
CA ALA A 113 4.04 -5.59 18.49
C ALA A 113 4.63 -4.42 17.68
N ALA A 114 5.88 -4.54 17.18
CA ALA A 114 6.47 -3.56 16.27
C ALA A 114 5.64 -3.38 15.00
N ASN A 115 5.10 -4.48 14.47
CA ASN A 115 4.26 -4.47 13.26
C ASN A 115 2.85 -3.91 13.50
N VAL A 116 2.30 -4.00 14.71
CA VAL A 116 1.11 -3.22 15.11
C VAL A 116 1.41 -1.73 14.98
N LEU A 117 2.52 -1.26 15.53
CA LEU A 117 2.92 0.15 15.43
C LEU A 117 3.23 0.56 13.99
N LEU A 118 3.90 -0.30 13.20
CA LEU A 118 4.16 -0.05 11.78
C LEU A 118 2.84 0.07 10.99
N GLY A 119 1.86 -0.77 11.27
CA GLY A 119 0.53 -0.69 10.64
C GLY A 119 -0.16 0.64 10.94
N VAL A 120 -0.11 1.11 12.20
CA VAL A 120 -0.63 2.42 12.57
C VAL A 120 0.16 3.55 11.90
N ASN A 121 1.49 3.50 11.92
CA ASN A 121 2.35 4.47 11.22
C ASN A 121 1.98 4.57 9.73
N GLN A 122 1.90 3.44 9.04
CA GLN A 122 1.56 3.38 7.62
C GLN A 122 0.15 3.90 7.34
N GLY A 123 -0.81 3.54 8.20
CA GLY A 123 -2.18 4.04 8.11
C GLY A 123 -2.28 5.56 8.26
N LEU A 124 -1.58 6.15 9.21
CA LEU A 124 -1.57 7.59 9.43
C LEU A 124 -0.69 8.33 8.40
N ALA A 125 0.60 7.98 8.30
CA ALA A 125 1.56 8.75 7.52
C ALA A 125 1.33 8.61 6.01
N TRP A 126 1.16 7.39 5.49
CA TRP A 126 0.90 7.18 4.06
C TRP A 126 -0.40 7.84 3.63
N SER A 127 -1.50 7.61 4.36
CA SER A 127 -2.80 8.20 4.00
C SER A 127 -2.78 9.73 4.07
N THR A 128 -2.16 10.29 5.10
CA THR A 128 -2.09 11.74 5.25
C THR A 128 -1.25 12.38 4.14
N THR A 129 -0.11 11.80 3.76
CA THR A 129 0.68 12.33 2.63
C THR A 129 -0.08 12.26 1.30
N VAL A 130 -0.93 11.23 1.10
CA VAL A 130 -1.86 11.16 -0.05
C VAL A 130 -2.86 12.31 0.00
N ILE A 131 -3.56 12.49 1.13
CA ILE A 131 -4.57 13.54 1.31
C ILE A 131 -3.95 14.92 1.06
N MET A 132 -2.81 15.22 1.69
CA MET A 132 -2.12 16.51 1.52
C MET A 132 -1.73 16.79 0.07
N LYS A 133 -1.27 15.78 -0.68
CA LYS A 133 -0.94 15.94 -2.10
C LYS A 133 -2.16 16.18 -2.98
N ILE A 134 -3.29 15.56 -2.64
CA ILE A 134 -4.57 15.81 -3.30
C ILE A 134 -5.02 17.24 -3.04
N ASP A 135 -4.95 17.71 -1.78
CA ASP A 135 -5.29 19.09 -1.40
C ASP A 135 -4.48 20.11 -2.20
N LEU A 136 -3.17 19.88 -2.37
CA LEU A 136 -2.27 20.79 -3.10
C LEU A 136 -2.44 20.74 -4.63
N ALA A 137 -2.70 19.55 -5.19
CA ALA A 137 -2.79 19.35 -6.63
C ALA A 137 -4.08 19.89 -7.23
N GLY A 138 -5.16 19.91 -6.45
CA GLY A 138 -6.51 20.27 -6.90
C GLY A 138 -7.13 19.24 -7.89
N PRO A 139 -8.39 19.45 -8.34
CA PRO A 139 -9.14 18.46 -9.10
C PRO A 139 -8.48 18.00 -10.41
N ALA A 140 -7.87 18.94 -11.14
CA ALA A 140 -7.36 18.69 -12.49
C ALA A 140 -6.16 17.74 -12.58
N ARG A 141 -5.41 17.50 -11.47
CA ARG A 141 -4.17 16.70 -11.47
C ARG A 141 -4.10 15.66 -10.35
N ARG A 142 -5.23 15.26 -9.79
CA ARG A 142 -5.30 14.25 -8.73
C ARG A 142 -4.69 12.91 -9.13
N GLY A 143 -4.98 12.45 -10.35
CA GLY A 143 -4.42 11.19 -10.87
C GLY A 143 -2.90 11.20 -10.89
N LEU A 144 -2.29 12.28 -11.39
CA LEU A 144 -0.83 12.45 -11.39
C LEU A 144 -0.28 12.49 -9.95
N ALA A 145 -0.92 13.23 -9.06
CA ALA A 145 -0.51 13.33 -7.65
C ALA A 145 -0.52 11.97 -6.96
N MET A 146 -1.57 11.17 -7.20
CA MET A 146 -1.69 9.81 -6.67
C MET A 146 -0.63 8.87 -7.26
N GLY A 147 -0.43 8.92 -8.59
CA GLY A 147 0.58 8.10 -9.27
C GLY A 147 1.99 8.38 -8.77
N LEU A 148 2.36 9.65 -8.62
CA LEU A 148 3.68 10.04 -8.08
C LEU A 148 3.84 9.64 -6.61
N ASN A 149 2.76 9.73 -5.81
CA ASN A 149 2.78 9.28 -4.42
C ASN A 149 3.12 7.79 -4.32
N GLU A 150 2.36 6.97 -5.02
CA GLU A 150 2.50 5.53 -4.97
C GLU A 150 3.83 5.08 -5.57
N ALA A 151 4.25 5.67 -6.70
CA ALA A 151 5.53 5.39 -7.32
C ALA A 151 6.70 5.65 -6.34
N ALA A 152 6.75 6.81 -5.70
CA ALA A 152 7.79 7.15 -4.73
C ALA A 152 7.82 6.18 -3.54
N GLY A 153 6.64 5.84 -3.00
CA GLY A 153 6.52 4.90 -1.89
C GLY A 153 7.04 3.51 -2.25
N TYR A 154 6.56 2.92 -3.36
CA TYR A 154 6.94 1.57 -3.75
C TYR A 154 8.36 1.44 -4.31
N LEU A 155 8.90 2.48 -4.96
CA LEU A 155 10.32 2.52 -5.33
C LEU A 155 11.22 2.56 -4.09
N ALA A 156 10.82 3.27 -3.05
CA ALA A 156 11.53 3.27 -1.77
C ALA A 156 11.42 1.91 -1.05
N VAL A 157 10.24 1.25 -1.08
CA VAL A 157 10.09 -0.14 -0.61
C VAL A 157 11.08 -1.06 -1.33
N ALA A 158 11.14 -0.99 -2.66
CA ALA A 158 12.03 -1.80 -3.47
C ALA A 158 13.51 -1.56 -3.15
N GLY A 159 13.93 -0.29 -3.15
CA GLY A 159 15.31 0.08 -2.85
C GLY A 159 15.74 -0.35 -1.44
N THR A 160 14.84 -0.22 -0.47
CA THR A 160 15.13 -0.63 0.91
C THR A 160 15.15 -2.16 1.06
N ALA A 161 14.24 -2.89 0.39
CA ALA A 161 14.27 -4.36 0.40
C ALA A 161 15.59 -4.91 -0.18
N LEU A 162 16.08 -4.29 -1.25
CA LEU A 162 17.39 -4.61 -1.82
C LEU A 162 18.53 -4.27 -0.85
N ALA A 163 18.54 -3.07 -0.29
CA ALA A 163 19.58 -2.61 0.62
C ALA A 163 19.65 -3.46 1.89
N THR A 164 18.50 -3.82 2.48
CA THR A 164 18.45 -4.65 3.67
C THR A 164 18.88 -6.10 3.40
N GLY A 165 18.57 -6.64 2.21
CA GLY A 165 19.07 -7.96 1.80
C GLY A 165 20.59 -8.00 1.68
N TRP A 166 21.21 -6.94 1.12
CA TRP A 166 22.65 -6.79 1.05
C TRP A 166 23.28 -6.58 2.43
N LEU A 167 22.76 -5.66 3.23
CA LEU A 167 23.24 -5.40 4.60
C LEU A 167 23.17 -6.65 5.48
N ALA A 168 22.10 -7.43 5.35
CA ALA A 168 21.96 -8.66 6.11
C ALA A 168 22.95 -9.75 5.67
N ALA A 169 23.33 -9.79 4.40
CA ALA A 169 24.35 -10.71 3.91
C ALA A 169 25.73 -10.39 4.45
N GLU A 170 26.08 -9.10 4.59
CA GLU A 170 27.40 -8.64 5.04
C GLU A 170 27.51 -8.52 6.57
N HIS A 171 26.45 -8.10 7.25
CA HIS A 171 26.49 -7.71 8.68
C HIS A 171 25.53 -8.52 9.56
N GLY A 172 24.83 -9.53 9.01
CA GLY A 172 23.83 -10.31 9.74
C GLY A 172 22.44 -9.68 9.75
N LEU A 173 21.46 -10.44 10.24
CA LEU A 173 20.05 -10.09 10.18
C LEU A 173 19.68 -8.89 11.07
N ARG A 174 20.43 -8.65 12.16
CA ARG A 174 20.29 -7.52 13.10
C ARG A 174 21.67 -7.08 13.60
N PRO A 175 21.90 -5.81 13.96
CA PRO A 175 20.99 -4.64 13.89
C PRO A 175 21.03 -3.90 12.55
N ALA A 176 22.09 -4.09 11.74
CA ALA A 176 22.49 -3.24 10.63
C ALA A 176 21.35 -2.90 9.64
N PRO A 177 20.54 -3.86 9.14
CA PRO A 177 19.46 -3.56 8.20
C PRO A 177 18.39 -2.61 8.75
N PHE A 178 18.10 -2.69 10.06
CA PHE A 178 17.05 -1.90 10.70
C PHE A 178 17.52 -0.50 11.11
N LEU A 179 18.83 -0.20 11.08
CA LEU A 179 19.34 1.16 11.22
C LEU A 179 18.87 2.08 10.09
N LEU A 180 18.64 1.53 8.89
CA LEU A 180 18.00 2.28 7.79
C LEU A 180 16.62 2.78 8.19
N GLY A 181 15.81 1.92 8.82
CA GLY A 181 14.48 2.29 9.31
C GLY A 181 14.51 3.40 10.35
N LEU A 182 15.50 3.37 11.25
CA LEU A 182 15.69 4.45 12.22
C LEU A 182 16.06 5.77 11.50
N GLY A 183 16.92 5.71 10.48
CA GLY A 183 17.24 6.84 9.62
C GLY A 183 16.01 7.40 8.91
N TYR A 184 15.18 6.55 8.31
CA TYR A 184 13.93 6.96 7.65
C TYR A 184 12.95 7.61 8.62
N ALA A 185 12.76 7.04 9.80
CA ALA A 185 11.85 7.57 10.81
C ALA A 185 12.33 8.94 11.34
N GLY A 186 13.63 9.06 11.64
CA GLY A 186 14.22 10.32 12.13
C GLY A 186 14.18 11.44 11.10
N VAL A 187 14.61 11.15 9.86
CA VAL A 187 14.57 12.12 8.75
C VAL A 187 13.12 12.46 8.38
N GLY A 188 12.23 11.46 8.30
CA GLY A 188 10.82 11.67 7.98
C GLY A 188 10.10 12.53 9.02
N LEU A 189 10.32 12.28 10.29
CA LEU A 189 9.81 13.11 11.39
C LEU A 189 10.37 14.52 11.31
N GLY A 190 11.69 14.67 11.16
CA GLY A 190 12.36 15.97 11.06
C GLY A 190 11.86 16.80 9.89
N LEU A 191 11.83 16.24 8.68
CA LEU A 191 11.31 16.94 7.49
C LEU A 191 9.84 17.32 7.65
N SER A 192 9.03 16.42 8.22
CA SER A 192 7.61 16.68 8.45
C SER A 192 7.39 17.77 9.50
N ALA A 193 8.14 17.77 10.58
CA ALA A 193 8.01 18.76 11.65
C ALA A 193 8.45 20.16 11.19
N LEU A 194 9.60 20.24 10.52
CA LEU A 194 10.24 21.52 10.19
C LEU A 194 9.70 22.15 8.90
N PHE A 195 9.42 21.37 7.86
CA PHE A 195 9.19 21.89 6.51
C PHE A 195 7.80 21.61 5.94
N VAL A 196 7.10 20.55 6.37
CA VAL A 196 5.74 20.29 5.90
C VAL A 196 4.78 21.32 6.48
N ARG A 197 3.94 21.91 5.61
CA ARG A 197 2.90 22.88 5.97
C ARG A 197 1.55 22.20 6.04
N GLU A 198 0.64 22.74 6.85
CA GLU A 198 -0.76 22.31 6.91
C GLU A 198 -1.47 22.59 5.57
N THR A 199 -2.31 21.64 5.12
CA THR A 199 -3.04 21.76 3.85
C THR A 199 -4.57 21.83 4.01
N ARG A 200 -5.09 21.85 5.22
CA ARG A 200 -6.54 21.87 5.50
C ARG A 200 -7.25 23.05 4.83
N GLU A 201 -6.60 24.22 4.75
CA GLU A 201 -7.15 25.40 4.10
C GLU A 201 -7.33 25.20 2.58
N HIS A 202 -6.46 24.43 1.93
CA HIS A 202 -6.59 24.07 0.51
C HIS A 202 -7.84 23.23 0.25
N ALA A 203 -8.11 22.25 1.12
CA ALA A 203 -9.33 21.46 1.05
C ALA A 203 -10.59 22.31 1.26
N GLY A 204 -10.57 23.26 2.20
CA GLY A 204 -11.63 24.21 2.43
C GLY A 204 -11.90 25.12 1.22
N ALA A 205 -10.85 25.66 0.61
CA ALA A 205 -10.96 26.49 -0.59
C ALA A 205 -11.52 25.71 -1.79
N GLU A 206 -11.15 24.46 -1.97
CA GLU A 206 -11.71 23.57 -3.00
C GLU A 206 -13.19 23.28 -2.75
N ALA A 207 -13.56 22.94 -1.52
CA ALA A 207 -14.96 22.67 -1.15
C ALA A 207 -15.86 23.89 -1.40
N ALA A 208 -15.41 25.09 -1.03
CA ALA A 208 -16.13 26.33 -1.27
C ALA A 208 -16.31 26.60 -2.79
N HIS A 209 -15.27 26.37 -3.59
CA HIS A 209 -15.36 26.51 -5.04
C HIS A 209 -16.34 25.49 -5.67
N HIS A 210 -16.30 24.24 -5.24
CA HIS A 210 -17.20 23.19 -5.72
C HIS A 210 -18.68 23.51 -5.38
N GLN A 211 -18.95 23.96 -4.15
CA GLN A 211 -20.27 24.35 -3.71
C GLN A 211 -20.84 25.55 -4.50
N ALA A 212 -19.97 26.52 -4.83
CA ALA A 212 -20.35 27.68 -5.65
C ALA A 212 -20.71 27.31 -7.09
N VAL A 213 -20.06 26.27 -7.67
CA VAL A 213 -20.25 25.86 -9.07
C VAL A 213 -21.40 24.85 -9.24
N TYR A 214 -21.56 23.90 -8.31
CA TYR A 214 -22.45 22.74 -8.50
C TYR A 214 -23.67 22.71 -7.56
N GLY A 215 -23.75 23.62 -6.58
CA GLY A 215 -24.84 23.65 -5.61
C GLY A 215 -24.87 22.45 -4.64
N ASP A 216 -25.82 22.50 -3.69
CA ASP A 216 -25.92 21.53 -2.57
C ASP A 216 -26.99 20.47 -2.85
N HIS A 217 -26.98 19.85 -4.03
CA HIS A 217 -28.04 18.92 -4.43
C HIS A 217 -27.51 17.52 -4.60
N HIS A 218 -27.51 16.71 -3.49
CA HIS A 218 -27.71 15.23 -3.60
C HIS A 218 -27.73 14.59 -2.21
N GLY A 219 -28.72 13.69 -2.00
CA GLY A 219 -28.96 13.04 -0.73
C GLY A 219 -27.74 12.35 -0.14
N ASP A 220 -27.42 12.71 1.09
CA ASP A 220 -26.28 12.17 1.82
C ASP A 220 -26.61 10.73 2.26
N LEU A 221 -25.93 9.74 1.63
CA LEU A 221 -26.07 8.34 2.04
C LEU A 221 -25.44 8.13 3.42
N ARG A 222 -26.10 7.38 4.29
CA ARG A 222 -25.53 6.98 5.58
C ARG A 222 -24.30 6.07 5.36
N THR A 223 -23.34 6.11 6.26
CA THR A 223 -22.10 5.28 6.17
C THR A 223 -22.38 3.80 5.96
N GLY A 224 -23.41 3.24 6.62
CA GLY A 224 -23.81 1.84 6.42
C GLY A 224 -24.34 1.54 5.00
N GLN A 225 -25.02 2.49 4.36
CA GLN A 225 -25.49 2.35 2.96
C GLN A 225 -24.32 2.39 2.00
N VAL A 226 -23.36 3.30 2.22
CA VAL A 226 -22.11 3.37 1.43
C VAL A 226 -21.32 2.07 1.60
N ALA A 227 -21.19 1.56 2.83
CA ALA A 227 -20.51 0.29 3.09
C ALA A 227 -21.18 -0.88 2.34
N ALA A 228 -22.52 -0.92 2.32
CA ALA A 228 -23.25 -1.96 1.59
C ALA A 228 -23.07 -1.85 0.06
N LEU A 229 -23.06 -0.63 -0.50
CA LEU A 229 -22.80 -0.40 -1.93
C LEU A 229 -21.39 -0.88 -2.29
N VAL A 230 -20.37 -0.44 -1.57
CA VAL A 230 -18.97 -0.72 -1.86
C VAL A 230 -18.60 -2.18 -1.65
N SER A 231 -19.25 -2.86 -0.70
CA SER A 231 -18.91 -4.22 -0.35
C SER A 231 -19.62 -5.28 -1.21
N TRP A 232 -20.90 -5.07 -1.60
CA TRP A 232 -21.68 -6.12 -2.29
C TRP A 232 -22.81 -5.66 -3.20
N ARG A 233 -23.44 -4.48 -3.00
CA ARG A 233 -24.64 -4.10 -3.74
C ARG A 233 -24.37 -3.53 -5.12
N GLU A 234 -23.39 -2.63 -5.24
CA GLU A 234 -23.04 -2.02 -6.52
C GLU A 234 -21.98 -2.89 -7.23
N PRO A 235 -22.25 -3.43 -8.44
CA PRO A 235 -21.41 -4.44 -9.07
C PRO A 235 -19.97 -4.01 -9.33
N ALA A 236 -19.73 -2.77 -9.77
CA ALA A 236 -18.39 -2.29 -10.07
C ALA A 236 -17.59 -2.00 -8.78
N LEU A 237 -18.23 -1.36 -7.77
CA LEU A 237 -17.58 -1.09 -6.48
C LEU A 237 -17.28 -2.36 -5.70
N ALA A 238 -18.21 -3.33 -5.68
CA ALA A 238 -18.01 -4.62 -5.04
C ALA A 238 -16.91 -5.42 -5.74
N SER A 239 -16.87 -5.37 -7.09
CA SER A 239 -15.80 -6.00 -7.87
C SER A 239 -14.45 -5.34 -7.59
N ALA A 240 -14.40 -4.01 -7.48
CA ALA A 240 -13.19 -3.29 -7.12
C ALA A 240 -12.71 -3.65 -5.70
N SER A 241 -13.63 -3.77 -4.74
CA SER A 241 -13.29 -4.11 -3.35
C SER A 241 -12.74 -5.52 -3.21
N GLN A 242 -13.37 -6.52 -3.84
CA GLN A 242 -12.87 -7.89 -3.80
C GLN A 242 -11.54 -8.04 -4.57
N ALA A 243 -11.38 -7.39 -5.73
CA ALA A 243 -10.13 -7.42 -6.47
C ALA A 243 -9.00 -6.72 -5.70
N GLY A 244 -9.30 -5.61 -5.02
CA GLY A 244 -8.37 -4.92 -4.13
C GLY A 244 -7.93 -5.78 -2.95
N LEU A 245 -8.87 -6.49 -2.31
CA LEU A 245 -8.57 -7.44 -1.24
C LEU A 245 -7.62 -8.53 -1.73
N VAL A 246 -7.94 -9.17 -2.86
CA VAL A 246 -7.12 -10.27 -3.40
C VAL A 246 -5.76 -9.76 -3.89
N ASN A 247 -5.69 -8.56 -4.46
CA ASN A 247 -4.42 -7.93 -4.83
C ASN A 247 -3.48 -7.78 -3.63
N ASN A 248 -3.98 -7.30 -2.48
CA ASN A 248 -3.18 -7.16 -1.27
C ASN A 248 -2.96 -8.50 -0.53
N LEU A 249 -3.84 -9.47 -0.72
CA LEU A 249 -3.62 -10.86 -0.30
C LEU A 249 -2.39 -11.44 -1.02
N ASN A 250 -2.24 -11.20 -2.33
CA ASN A 250 -1.06 -11.59 -3.10
C ASN A 250 0.22 -10.95 -2.56
N ASP A 251 0.17 -9.64 -2.21
CA ASP A 251 1.32 -8.94 -1.64
C ASP A 251 1.66 -9.48 -0.25
N GLY A 252 0.67 -9.78 0.59
CA GLY A 252 0.86 -10.41 1.91
C GLY A 252 1.52 -11.79 1.82
N LEU A 253 1.07 -12.64 0.89
CA LEU A 253 1.71 -13.93 0.60
C LEU A 253 3.15 -13.74 0.10
N ALA A 254 3.36 -12.86 -0.87
CA ALA A 254 4.68 -12.62 -1.46
C ALA A 254 5.67 -12.10 -0.41
N TRP A 255 5.24 -11.16 0.44
CA TRP A 255 6.05 -10.64 1.53
C TRP A 255 6.42 -11.73 2.55
N GLY A 256 5.47 -12.59 2.91
CA GLY A 256 5.69 -13.59 3.95
C GLY A 256 6.42 -14.84 3.47
N LEU A 257 6.01 -15.42 2.34
CA LEU A 257 6.47 -16.75 1.92
C LEU A 257 7.57 -16.75 0.87
N PHE A 258 7.68 -15.72 0.01
CA PHE A 258 8.69 -15.74 -1.06
C PHE A 258 10.13 -15.72 -0.51
N PRO A 259 10.50 -14.89 0.49
CA PRO A 259 11.84 -14.97 1.06
C PRO A 259 12.18 -16.35 1.61
N LEU A 260 11.21 -17.03 2.25
CA LEU A 260 11.38 -18.40 2.77
C LEU A 260 11.52 -19.41 1.62
N LEU A 261 10.68 -19.33 0.58
CA LEU A 261 10.80 -20.17 -0.62
C LEU A 261 12.17 -20.05 -1.26
N PHE A 262 12.70 -18.83 -1.37
CA PHE A 262 13.99 -18.58 -1.97
C PHE A 262 15.15 -19.02 -1.07
N ALA A 263 15.00 -18.86 0.25
CA ALA A 263 15.98 -19.34 1.22
C ALA A 263 16.08 -20.87 1.22
N THR A 264 14.94 -21.60 1.18
CA THR A 264 14.92 -23.07 1.08
C THR A 264 15.52 -23.59 -0.23
N ALA A 265 15.51 -22.77 -1.29
CA ALA A 265 16.19 -23.05 -2.55
C ALA A 265 17.70 -22.71 -2.54
N GLY A 266 18.26 -22.28 -1.40
CA GLY A 266 19.67 -22.00 -1.23
C GLY A 266 20.13 -20.64 -1.76
N LEU A 267 19.23 -19.69 -2.02
CA LEU A 267 19.62 -18.35 -2.46
C LEU A 267 20.23 -17.54 -1.30
N SER A 268 21.26 -16.75 -1.62
CA SER A 268 21.83 -15.79 -0.67
C SER A 268 20.83 -14.67 -0.33
N LEU A 269 20.97 -14.03 0.83
CA LEU A 269 20.13 -12.92 1.25
C LEU A 269 20.13 -11.76 0.24
N THR A 270 21.27 -11.50 -0.41
CA THR A 270 21.36 -10.49 -1.48
C THR A 270 20.46 -10.86 -2.66
N ARG A 271 20.47 -12.11 -3.13
CA ARG A 271 19.59 -12.58 -4.22
C ARG A 271 18.11 -12.54 -3.82
N ILE A 272 17.80 -12.91 -2.59
CA ILE A 272 16.43 -12.78 -2.03
C ILE A 272 16.01 -11.31 -2.03
N GLY A 273 16.88 -10.39 -1.61
CA GLY A 273 16.64 -8.96 -1.65
C GLY A 273 16.34 -8.42 -3.07
N VAL A 274 17.09 -8.91 -4.08
CA VAL A 274 16.82 -8.57 -5.49
C VAL A 274 15.41 -9.04 -5.90
N LEU A 275 15.05 -10.28 -5.62
CA LEU A 275 13.72 -10.81 -5.96
C LEU A 275 12.60 -10.08 -5.22
N ALA A 276 12.79 -9.77 -3.94
CA ALA A 276 11.84 -9.02 -3.13
C ALA A 276 11.66 -7.57 -3.60
N ALA A 277 12.69 -6.97 -4.21
CA ALA A 277 12.67 -5.62 -4.75
C ALA A 277 11.98 -5.53 -6.13
N LEU A 278 12.05 -6.58 -6.95
CA LEU A 278 11.57 -6.54 -8.35
C LEU A 278 10.09 -6.22 -8.47
N ASN A 279 9.24 -6.90 -7.69
CA ASN A 279 7.79 -6.66 -7.73
C ASN A 279 7.44 -5.19 -7.39
N PRO A 280 7.80 -4.62 -6.22
CA PRO A 280 7.46 -3.25 -5.89
C PRO A 280 8.16 -2.21 -6.80
N ALA A 281 9.35 -2.50 -7.35
CA ALA A 281 10.02 -1.64 -8.32
C ALA A 281 9.24 -1.53 -9.63
N VAL A 282 8.87 -2.68 -10.20
CA VAL A 282 8.09 -2.74 -11.45
C VAL A 282 6.71 -2.14 -11.24
N TRP A 283 6.07 -2.48 -10.12
CA TRP A 283 4.79 -1.88 -9.75
C TRP A 283 4.88 -0.35 -9.66
N GLY A 284 5.85 0.20 -8.92
CA GLY A 284 6.05 1.64 -8.77
C GLY A 284 6.26 2.35 -10.10
N LEU A 285 7.09 1.79 -10.98
CA LEU A 285 7.39 2.37 -12.30
C LEU A 285 6.21 2.26 -13.28
N ALA A 286 5.64 1.06 -13.39
CA ALA A 286 4.66 0.78 -14.44
C ALA A 286 3.29 1.43 -14.21
N GLN A 287 2.91 1.73 -12.95
CA GLN A 287 1.63 2.41 -12.70
C GLN A 287 1.55 3.83 -13.27
N VAL A 288 2.68 4.50 -13.52
CA VAL A 288 2.73 5.79 -14.22
C VAL A 288 2.22 5.66 -15.67
N VAL A 289 2.35 4.47 -16.26
CA VAL A 289 1.87 4.15 -17.61
C VAL A 289 0.45 3.61 -17.57
N PHE A 290 0.18 2.65 -16.68
CA PHE A 290 -1.12 1.96 -16.64
C PHE A 290 -2.27 2.84 -16.14
N GLY A 291 -2.02 3.81 -15.27
CA GLY A 291 -3.02 4.79 -14.85
C GLY A 291 -3.65 5.53 -16.04
N PRO A 292 -2.86 6.32 -16.80
CA PRO A 292 -3.34 7.00 -18.01
C PRO A 292 -3.86 6.05 -19.11
N ALA A 293 -3.26 4.86 -19.25
CA ALA A 293 -3.75 3.88 -20.21
C ALA A 293 -5.18 3.42 -19.86
N SER A 294 -5.49 3.22 -18.58
CA SER A 294 -6.84 2.86 -18.15
C SER A 294 -7.86 3.98 -18.35
N ASP A 295 -7.41 5.25 -18.36
CA ASP A 295 -8.24 6.41 -18.73
C ASP A 295 -8.60 6.41 -20.23
N ARG A 296 -7.78 5.78 -21.07
CA ARG A 296 -8.01 5.75 -22.52
C ARG A 296 -8.75 4.51 -23.00
N TYR A 297 -8.44 3.35 -22.42
CA TYR A 297 -8.91 2.04 -22.91
C TYR A 297 -9.98 1.41 -22.03
N GLY A 298 -10.36 2.07 -20.93
CA GLY A 298 -11.36 1.59 -19.98
C GLY A 298 -10.75 0.93 -18.72
N ARG A 299 -11.54 0.84 -17.66
CA ARG A 299 -11.12 0.31 -16.34
C ARG A 299 -11.13 -1.19 -16.29
N LYS A 300 -12.24 -1.78 -16.75
CA LYS A 300 -12.47 -3.24 -16.66
C LYS A 300 -11.37 -4.08 -17.31
N PRO A 301 -10.89 -3.80 -18.56
CA PRO A 301 -9.84 -4.59 -19.19
C PRO A 301 -8.55 -4.64 -18.37
N PHE A 302 -8.12 -3.51 -17.77
CA PHE A 302 -6.89 -3.45 -16.98
C PHE A 302 -7.02 -4.21 -15.66
N ILE A 303 -8.18 -4.14 -14.98
CA ILE A 303 -8.42 -4.90 -13.76
C ILE A 303 -8.40 -6.40 -14.07
N VAL A 304 -9.14 -6.85 -15.07
CA VAL A 304 -9.22 -8.28 -15.43
C VAL A 304 -7.88 -8.81 -15.90
N ALA A 305 -7.24 -8.15 -16.88
CA ALA A 305 -5.95 -8.59 -17.41
C ALA A 305 -4.86 -8.55 -16.33
N GLY A 306 -4.84 -7.53 -15.48
CA GLY A 306 -3.88 -7.41 -14.39
C GLY A 306 -4.04 -8.49 -13.33
N MET A 307 -5.28 -8.84 -12.94
CA MET A 307 -5.54 -9.95 -12.01
C MET A 307 -5.13 -11.30 -12.61
N LEU A 308 -5.42 -11.55 -13.88
CA LEU A 308 -5.00 -12.77 -14.56
C LEU A 308 -3.46 -12.84 -14.74
N ALA A 309 -2.81 -11.71 -15.01
CA ALA A 309 -1.35 -11.63 -15.05
C ALA A 309 -0.72 -11.93 -13.69
N GLN A 310 -1.29 -11.41 -12.60
CA GLN A 310 -0.85 -11.75 -11.24
C GLN A 310 -1.04 -13.24 -10.94
N ALA A 311 -2.17 -13.83 -11.32
CA ALA A 311 -2.43 -15.25 -11.14
C ALA A 311 -1.39 -16.11 -11.90
N ALA A 312 -1.10 -15.76 -13.16
CA ALA A 312 -0.07 -16.42 -13.97
C ALA A 312 1.33 -16.25 -13.35
N ALA A 313 1.65 -15.06 -12.82
CA ALA A 313 2.91 -14.81 -12.16
C ALA A 313 3.07 -15.65 -10.89
N LEU A 314 2.05 -15.75 -10.04
CA LEU A 314 2.05 -16.61 -8.85
C LEU A 314 2.20 -18.08 -9.22
N ALA A 315 1.48 -18.56 -10.23
CA ALA A 315 1.63 -19.92 -10.77
C ALA A 315 3.06 -20.17 -11.26
N ALA A 316 3.65 -19.19 -11.95
CA ALA A 316 5.04 -19.26 -12.39
C ALA A 316 6.02 -19.32 -11.20
N VAL A 317 5.81 -18.54 -10.12
CA VAL A 317 6.63 -18.63 -8.89
C VAL A 317 6.54 -20.03 -8.30
N ALA A 318 5.34 -20.60 -8.19
CA ALA A 318 5.13 -21.93 -7.61
C ALA A 318 5.78 -23.05 -8.43
N ALA A 319 5.79 -22.93 -9.77
CA ALA A 319 6.38 -23.91 -10.67
C ALA A 319 7.90 -23.76 -10.84
N ALA A 320 8.42 -22.52 -10.68
CA ALA A 320 9.83 -22.22 -10.95
C ALA A 320 10.80 -22.81 -9.91
N THR A 321 12.06 -23.05 -10.39
CA THR A 321 13.17 -23.52 -9.55
C THR A 321 14.45 -22.73 -9.78
N SER A 322 14.45 -21.73 -10.65
CA SER A 322 15.62 -20.92 -10.97
C SER A 322 15.41 -19.44 -10.62
N PHE A 323 16.50 -18.77 -10.29
CA PHE A 323 16.52 -17.34 -10.00
C PHE A 323 15.91 -16.51 -11.15
N THR A 324 16.28 -16.80 -12.39
CA THR A 324 15.77 -16.07 -13.57
C THR A 324 14.28 -16.23 -13.74
N ALA A 325 13.75 -17.46 -13.56
CA ALA A 325 12.31 -17.70 -13.65
C ALA A 325 11.53 -16.98 -12.57
N TRP A 326 12.04 -16.97 -11.31
CA TRP A 326 11.44 -16.18 -10.23
C TRP A 326 11.52 -14.67 -10.49
N ALA A 327 12.64 -14.19 -11.06
CA ALA A 327 12.77 -12.77 -11.41
C ALA A 327 11.75 -12.34 -12.47
N LEU A 328 11.57 -13.14 -13.53
CA LEU A 328 10.57 -12.88 -14.57
C LEU A 328 9.14 -12.94 -14.00
N ALA A 329 8.86 -13.90 -13.12
CA ALA A 329 7.57 -13.99 -12.44
C ALA A 329 7.31 -12.78 -11.52
N ALA A 330 8.33 -12.29 -10.77
CA ALA A 330 8.22 -11.10 -9.95
C ALA A 330 7.96 -9.83 -10.79
N ILE A 331 8.59 -9.72 -11.96
CA ILE A 331 8.33 -8.64 -12.92
C ILE A 331 6.88 -8.70 -13.42
N LEU A 332 6.40 -9.88 -13.83
CA LEU A 332 5.02 -10.07 -14.29
C LEU A 332 4.01 -9.75 -13.17
N LEU A 333 4.31 -10.16 -11.93
CA LEU A 333 3.49 -9.84 -10.76
C LEU A 333 3.40 -8.31 -10.56
N GLY A 334 4.53 -7.61 -10.65
CA GLY A 334 4.61 -6.15 -10.56
C GLY A 334 3.82 -5.44 -11.66
N LEU A 335 3.90 -5.90 -12.90
CA LEU A 335 3.11 -5.37 -14.03
C LEU A 335 1.62 -5.58 -13.81
N GLY A 336 1.20 -6.78 -13.39
CA GLY A 336 -0.18 -7.08 -13.07
C GLY A 336 -0.72 -6.18 -11.95
N THR A 337 0.05 -6.01 -10.87
CA THR A 337 -0.31 -5.11 -9.75
C THR A 337 -0.42 -3.66 -10.22
N ALA A 338 0.51 -3.19 -11.06
CA ALA A 338 0.50 -1.83 -11.61
C ALA A 338 -0.73 -1.54 -12.49
N ALA A 339 -1.21 -2.54 -13.22
CA ALA A 339 -2.43 -2.43 -14.03
C ALA A 339 -3.69 -2.35 -13.15
N VAL A 340 -3.73 -3.08 -12.05
CA VAL A 340 -4.89 -3.21 -11.17
C VAL A 340 -5.02 -2.02 -10.20
N TYR A 341 -3.96 -1.70 -9.48
CA TYR A 341 -4.01 -0.85 -8.29
C TYR A 341 -4.55 0.57 -8.54
N PRO A 342 -4.02 1.37 -9.49
CA PRO A 342 -4.55 2.71 -9.77
C PRO A 342 -5.94 2.64 -10.40
N THR A 343 -6.22 1.60 -11.17
CA THR A 343 -7.47 1.42 -11.90
C THR A 343 -8.64 1.13 -10.96
N LEU A 344 -8.43 0.39 -9.87
CA LEU A 344 -9.44 0.17 -8.84
C LEU A 344 -9.86 1.48 -8.16
N LEU A 345 -8.90 2.35 -7.82
CA LEU A 345 -9.20 3.66 -7.24
C LEU A 345 -9.92 4.57 -8.24
N ALA A 346 -9.56 4.51 -9.52
CA ALA A 346 -10.24 5.24 -10.57
C ALA A 346 -11.68 4.77 -10.73
N THR A 347 -11.95 3.46 -10.70
CA THR A 347 -13.32 2.90 -10.69
C THR A 347 -14.17 3.46 -9.56
N LEU A 348 -13.62 3.58 -8.34
CA LEU A 348 -14.34 4.21 -7.25
C LEU A 348 -14.64 5.70 -7.53
N GLY A 349 -13.67 6.38 -8.14
CA GLY A 349 -13.82 7.78 -8.57
C GLY A 349 -14.92 7.97 -9.60
N ASP A 350 -15.06 7.04 -10.54
CA ASP A 350 -16.02 7.09 -11.64
C ASP A 350 -17.46 6.80 -11.14
N VAL A 351 -17.63 5.87 -10.19
CA VAL A 351 -18.95 5.39 -9.74
C VAL A 351 -19.45 6.12 -8.50
N ALA A 352 -18.57 6.44 -7.55
CA ALA A 352 -18.96 7.04 -6.28
C ALA A 352 -19.25 8.54 -6.43
N HIS A 353 -20.47 8.96 -6.06
CA HIS A 353 -20.83 10.38 -6.08
C HIS A 353 -19.95 11.21 -5.13
N PRO A 354 -19.57 12.45 -5.48
CA PRO A 354 -18.68 13.31 -4.68
C PRO A 354 -19.02 13.42 -3.19
N THR A 355 -20.31 13.46 -2.84
CA THR A 355 -20.80 13.62 -1.44
C THR A 355 -20.46 12.44 -0.54
N TRP A 356 -20.29 11.23 -1.07
CA TRP A 356 -19.96 10.03 -0.31
C TRP A 356 -18.72 9.29 -0.81
N ARG A 357 -18.03 9.82 -1.82
CA ARG A 357 -16.81 9.22 -2.42
C ARG A 357 -15.71 8.97 -1.38
N ALA A 358 -15.46 9.92 -0.48
CA ALA A 358 -14.45 9.76 0.56
C ALA A 358 -14.75 8.55 1.47
N ARG A 359 -16.02 8.35 1.83
CA ARG A 359 -16.48 7.18 2.60
C ARG A 359 -16.34 5.89 1.80
N ALA A 360 -16.66 5.92 0.50
CA ALA A 360 -16.46 4.77 -0.39
C ALA A 360 -14.98 4.34 -0.47
N VAL A 361 -14.08 5.29 -0.63
CA VAL A 361 -12.62 5.04 -0.61
C VAL A 361 -12.18 4.47 0.75
N GLY A 362 -12.73 4.96 1.86
CA GLY A 362 -12.45 4.42 3.20
C GLY A 362 -12.86 2.96 3.33
N VAL A 363 -14.07 2.59 2.89
CA VAL A 363 -14.55 1.20 2.89
C VAL A 363 -13.73 0.31 1.96
N TYR A 364 -13.43 0.79 0.75
CA TYR A 364 -12.55 0.08 -0.19
C TYR A 364 -11.18 -0.20 0.43
N ARG A 365 -10.57 0.81 1.08
CA ARG A 365 -9.27 0.64 1.75
C ARG A 365 -9.31 -0.37 2.89
N LEU A 366 -10.41 -0.42 3.64
CA LEU A 366 -10.60 -1.44 4.67
C LEU A 366 -10.53 -2.86 4.06
N TRP A 367 -11.25 -3.11 2.96
CA TRP A 367 -11.20 -4.39 2.23
C TRP A 367 -9.81 -4.65 1.65
N ARG A 368 -9.26 -3.69 0.93
CA ARG A 368 -7.95 -3.83 0.28
C ARG A 368 -6.84 -4.11 1.29
N ASP A 369 -6.72 -3.30 2.33
CA ASP A 369 -5.62 -3.44 3.30
C ASP A 369 -5.86 -4.63 4.25
N GLY A 370 -7.12 -5.01 4.49
CA GLY A 370 -7.49 -6.28 5.12
C GLY A 370 -6.97 -7.51 4.35
N GLY A 371 -6.74 -7.38 3.05
CA GLY A 371 -6.11 -8.40 2.22
C GLY A 371 -4.75 -8.87 2.73
N PHE A 372 -3.92 -7.98 3.29
CA PHE A 372 -2.66 -8.38 3.93
C PHE A 372 -2.87 -9.37 5.08
N ALA A 373 -3.82 -9.07 5.97
CA ALA A 373 -4.12 -9.91 7.12
C ALA A 373 -4.71 -11.27 6.70
N ILE A 374 -5.70 -11.23 5.80
CA ILE A 374 -6.33 -12.45 5.26
C ILE A 374 -5.31 -13.29 4.49
N GLY A 375 -4.45 -12.63 3.70
CA GLY A 375 -3.38 -13.27 2.94
C GLY A 375 -2.37 -13.97 3.83
N ALA A 376 -1.93 -13.34 4.91
CA ALA A 376 -1.00 -13.93 5.86
C ALA A 376 -1.58 -15.18 6.54
N ILE A 377 -2.84 -15.12 6.98
CA ILE A 377 -3.52 -16.27 7.59
C ILE A 377 -3.66 -17.41 6.58
N LEU A 378 -4.24 -17.12 5.41
CA LEU A 378 -4.47 -18.14 4.39
C LEU A 378 -3.16 -18.77 3.92
N ALA A 379 -2.16 -17.93 3.60
CA ALA A 379 -0.86 -18.39 3.13
C ALA A 379 -0.13 -19.21 4.20
N GLY A 380 -0.16 -18.79 5.47
CA GLY A 380 0.43 -19.52 6.59
C GLY A 380 -0.22 -20.88 6.79
N ILE A 381 -1.54 -20.94 6.92
CA ILE A 381 -2.28 -22.20 7.11
C ILE A 381 -2.01 -23.17 5.93
N MET A 382 -2.10 -22.68 4.71
CA MET A 382 -1.87 -23.53 3.53
C MET A 382 -0.41 -24.01 3.44
N ALA A 383 0.54 -23.16 3.84
CA ALA A 383 1.95 -23.54 3.86
C ALA A 383 2.24 -24.58 4.96
N ASP A 384 1.63 -24.46 6.13
CA ASP A 384 1.74 -25.45 7.22
C ASP A 384 1.12 -26.81 6.84
N LEU A 385 -0.01 -26.80 6.12
CA LEU A 385 -0.72 -28.04 5.73
C LEU A 385 -0.10 -28.75 4.52
N ALA A 386 0.37 -28.00 3.52
CA ALA A 386 0.73 -28.54 2.20
C ALA A 386 2.04 -27.96 1.62
N GLY A 387 2.73 -27.12 2.38
CA GLY A 387 3.97 -26.48 1.96
C GLY A 387 3.79 -25.17 1.18
N ILE A 388 4.88 -24.38 1.11
CA ILE A 388 4.86 -23.02 0.51
C ILE A 388 4.34 -23.03 -0.93
N ARG A 389 4.78 -23.97 -1.77
CA ARG A 389 4.36 -24.03 -3.17
C ARG A 389 2.85 -24.25 -3.34
N ALA A 390 2.26 -25.11 -2.48
CA ALA A 390 0.81 -25.33 -2.49
C ALA A 390 0.05 -24.06 -2.07
N ALA A 391 0.53 -23.35 -1.06
CA ALA A 391 -0.03 -22.05 -0.67
C ALA A 391 -0.04 -21.04 -1.83
N VAL A 392 1.08 -20.96 -2.58
CA VAL A 392 1.19 -20.08 -3.76
C VAL A 392 0.20 -20.49 -4.86
N TRP A 393 0.04 -21.80 -5.14
CA TRP A 393 -0.96 -22.31 -6.10
C TRP A 393 -2.40 -21.97 -5.72
N VAL A 394 -2.75 -22.12 -4.43
CA VAL A 394 -4.09 -21.75 -3.93
C VAL A 394 -4.36 -20.26 -4.13
N VAL A 395 -3.40 -19.40 -3.79
CA VAL A 395 -3.55 -17.96 -3.97
C VAL A 395 -3.57 -17.59 -5.47
N ALA A 396 -2.80 -18.26 -6.33
CA ALA A 396 -2.89 -18.09 -7.77
C ALA A 396 -4.29 -18.39 -8.31
N ALA A 397 -4.89 -19.50 -7.86
CA ALA A 397 -6.26 -19.87 -8.23
C ALA A 397 -7.30 -18.86 -7.75
N LEU A 398 -7.18 -18.37 -6.50
CA LEU A 398 -8.05 -17.33 -5.95
C LEU A 398 -7.92 -16.02 -6.74
N THR A 399 -6.70 -15.66 -7.15
CA THR A 399 -6.43 -14.46 -7.94
C THR A 399 -7.04 -14.56 -9.34
N ALA A 400 -6.93 -15.72 -9.98
CA ALA A 400 -7.60 -16.00 -11.26
C ALA A 400 -9.13 -15.91 -11.10
N ALA A 401 -9.69 -16.56 -10.07
CA ALA A 401 -11.13 -16.50 -9.77
C ALA A 401 -11.61 -15.05 -9.52
N SER A 402 -10.82 -14.24 -8.81
CA SER A 402 -11.10 -12.82 -8.60
C SER A 402 -11.13 -12.03 -9.91
N GLY A 403 -10.17 -12.27 -10.81
CA GLY A 403 -10.14 -11.66 -12.13
C GLY A 403 -11.36 -12.07 -13.00
N LEU A 404 -11.73 -13.35 -12.99
CA LEU A 404 -12.91 -13.86 -13.70
C LEU A 404 -14.22 -13.30 -13.07
N LEU A 405 -14.29 -13.15 -11.75
CA LEU A 405 -15.43 -12.53 -11.08
C LEU A 405 -15.58 -11.06 -11.47
N ALA A 406 -14.47 -10.32 -11.55
CA ALA A 406 -14.48 -8.94 -12.04
C ALA A 406 -14.91 -8.89 -13.51
N TRP A 407 -14.44 -9.82 -14.35
CA TRP A 407 -14.88 -9.91 -15.74
C TRP A 407 -16.39 -10.16 -15.88
N ALA A 408 -16.95 -11.03 -15.06
CA ALA A 408 -18.37 -11.40 -15.12
C ALA A 408 -19.30 -10.33 -14.53
N ARG A 409 -18.94 -9.71 -13.40
CA ARG A 409 -19.82 -8.81 -12.65
C ARG A 409 -19.63 -7.33 -12.92
N MET A 410 -18.39 -6.91 -13.23
CA MET A 410 -18.07 -5.50 -13.42
C MET A 410 -18.49 -5.04 -14.81
N TYR A 411 -19.19 -3.91 -14.91
CA TYR A 411 -19.36 -3.18 -16.16
C TYR A 411 -18.23 -2.18 -16.37
N GLU A 412 -18.08 -1.64 -17.60
CA GLU A 412 -17.10 -0.59 -17.86
C GLU A 412 -17.56 0.73 -17.22
N THR A 413 -16.71 1.29 -16.35
CA THR A 413 -17.06 2.48 -15.57
C THR A 413 -16.51 3.77 -16.14
N HIS A 414 -15.54 3.67 -17.06
CA HIS A 414 -15.00 4.86 -17.70
C HIS A 414 -16.04 5.50 -18.62
N PRO A 415 -16.38 6.79 -18.42
CA PRO A 415 -17.31 7.48 -19.32
C PRO A 415 -16.68 7.54 -20.72
N ARG A 416 -17.43 7.03 -21.70
CA ARG A 416 -17.06 7.09 -23.12
C ARG A 416 -17.32 8.47 -23.70
#